data_a915749d56c968db2ced1217e282ceac
#
_entry.id   a915749d56c968db2ced1217e282ceac
#
_cell.length_a   1.000
_cell.length_b   1.000
_cell.length_c   1.000
_cell.angle_alpha   90.00
_cell.angle_beta   90.00
_cell.angle_gamma   90.00
#
_symmetry.space_group_name_H-M   'P 1'
#
loop_
_entity.id
_entity.type
_entity.pdbx_description
1 polymer ?
#
loop_
_entity_poly.entity_id
_entity_poly.type
_entity_poly.pdbx_seq_one_letter_code
_entity_poly.pdbx_strand_id
1 'polypeptide(L)'
;LALQQQSGHIPHAVLIEGAQGSGRRTLARWLAAAAVCGGEGERPCGICPACRKTVHPDITQLGGDGGSISVDAVRDVRQQVFVLPNEAPVRVMILADAQTMTVQAQNALLKILEEPPAHACFILTCENRTQMLETIRSRCVVLTMQPVDWADAAPLLRERLPSRSDEELHRALELFGGFLGQVIAGVGDGTFARALELTPQFAQALIAPDELTLLTLTGKLEKDKELTVGVLTGLRLVLRDALAVSVGQTAMISTAPEAARALAGRLTGARLMALLRQTEELLQAQQRNMNNTLFLARMSACLRQAAGA
;
A
#
# COMPACT_ATOMS: atom_id res chain seq x y z
N LEU A 1 15.56 -4.47 10.08
CA LEU A 1 16.09 -4.75 11.44
C LEU A 1 17.15 -5.85 11.42
N ALA A 2 16.90 -7.00 10.81
CA ALA A 2 17.92 -8.07 10.70
C ALA A 2 19.18 -7.67 9.88
N LEU A 3 19.05 -6.72 8.95
CA LEU A 3 20.17 -6.21 8.14
C LEU A 3 21.21 -5.42 8.95
N GLN A 4 20.81 -4.73 10.01
CA GLN A 4 21.72 -4.01 10.90
C GLN A 4 22.49 -4.93 11.87
N GLN A 5 21.88 -6.04 12.27
CA GLN A 5 22.50 -6.98 13.23
C GLN A 5 23.61 -7.83 12.63
N GLN A 6 23.60 -8.07 11.29
CA GLN A 6 24.60 -8.95 10.65
C GLN A 6 25.85 -8.25 10.11
N SER A 7 25.82 -6.95 9.78
CA SER A 7 26.97 -6.28 9.15
C SER A 7 27.22 -4.84 9.58
N GLY A 8 26.35 -4.21 10.36
CA GLY A 8 26.49 -2.80 10.75
C GLY A 8 26.37 -1.79 9.59
N HIS A 9 26.16 -2.24 8.35
CA HIS A 9 26.07 -1.39 7.16
C HIS A 9 24.77 -1.60 6.42
N ILE A 10 24.13 -0.48 6.02
CA ILE A 10 23.00 -0.48 5.09
C ILE A 10 23.55 -0.84 3.70
N PRO A 11 22.91 -1.76 2.96
CA PRO A 11 23.31 -2.06 1.59
C PRO A 11 23.33 -0.80 0.73
N HIS A 12 24.21 -0.74 -0.28
CA HIS A 12 24.33 0.40 -1.19
C HIS A 12 23.03 0.69 -1.95
N ALA A 13 22.15 -0.31 -2.15
CA ALA A 13 20.84 -0.15 -2.79
C ALA A 13 19.78 -1.05 -2.12
N VAL A 14 18.68 -0.43 -1.71
CA VAL A 14 17.51 -1.10 -1.10
C VAL A 14 16.27 -0.73 -1.90
N LEU A 15 15.44 -1.71 -2.22
CA LEU A 15 14.12 -1.53 -2.82
C LEU A 15 13.04 -1.95 -1.82
N ILE A 16 12.25 -0.99 -1.36
CA ILE A 16 11.14 -1.24 -0.42
C ILE A 16 9.85 -1.36 -1.22
N GLU A 17 9.30 -2.56 -1.25
CA GLU A 17 8.03 -2.87 -1.90
C GLU A 17 6.90 -2.88 -0.87
N GLY A 18 5.74 -2.34 -1.23
CA GLY A 18 4.54 -2.41 -0.38
C GLY A 18 3.37 -1.62 -0.95
N ALA A 19 2.17 -2.05 -0.62
CA ALA A 19 0.94 -1.37 -1.00
C ALA A 19 0.91 0.08 -0.49
N GLN A 20 0.05 0.90 -1.05
CA GLN A 20 -0.20 2.25 -0.54
C GLN A 20 -0.59 2.17 0.94
N GLY A 21 -0.07 3.07 1.77
CA GLY A 21 -0.34 3.07 3.21
C GLY A 21 0.41 2.00 4.02
N SER A 22 1.26 1.17 3.40
CA SER A 22 2.07 0.16 4.11
C SER A 22 3.21 0.74 4.97
N GLY A 23 3.49 2.04 4.86
CA GLY A 23 4.61 2.67 5.57
C GLY A 23 5.95 2.62 4.84
N ARG A 24 6.00 2.18 3.56
CA ARG A 24 7.24 2.09 2.77
C ARG A 24 8.06 3.38 2.74
N ARG A 25 7.39 4.55 2.60
CA ARG A 25 8.07 5.86 2.63
C ARG A 25 8.61 6.22 4.02
N THR A 26 7.88 5.82 5.07
CA THR A 26 8.31 5.98 6.48
C THR A 26 9.54 5.15 6.75
N LEU A 27 9.55 3.88 6.30
CA LEU A 27 10.72 3.00 6.42
C LEU A 27 11.91 3.54 5.61
N ALA A 28 11.69 4.07 4.39
CA ALA A 28 12.75 4.68 3.59
C ALA A 28 13.41 5.87 4.32
N ARG A 29 12.62 6.76 4.91
CA ARG A 29 13.12 7.89 5.71
C ARG A 29 13.83 7.42 6.97
N TRP A 30 13.30 6.40 7.63
CA TRP A 30 13.93 5.82 8.82
C TRP A 30 15.30 5.20 8.50
N LEU A 31 15.40 4.43 7.40
CA LEU A 31 16.68 3.88 6.93
C LEU A 31 17.66 4.99 6.53
N ALA A 32 17.19 6.04 5.86
CA ALA A 32 18.03 7.19 5.52
C ALA A 32 18.57 7.90 6.77
N ALA A 33 17.71 8.13 7.78
CA ALA A 33 18.12 8.69 9.05
C ALA A 33 19.13 7.79 9.79
N ALA A 34 18.93 6.47 9.72
CA ALA A 34 19.87 5.50 10.29
C ALA A 34 21.25 5.53 9.60
N ALA A 35 21.27 5.72 8.27
CA ALA A 35 22.50 5.78 7.48
C ALA A 35 23.36 7.01 7.80
N VAL A 36 22.74 8.17 8.05
CA VAL A 36 23.43 9.42 8.38
C VAL A 36 23.62 9.63 9.87
N CYS A 37 23.11 8.73 10.72
CA CYS A 37 23.17 8.84 12.17
C CYS A 37 24.61 8.74 12.68
N GLY A 38 25.09 9.78 13.37
CA GLY A 38 26.38 9.82 14.04
C GLY A 38 26.38 9.36 15.50
N GLY A 39 25.23 8.88 16.02
CA GLY A 39 25.12 8.39 17.41
C GLY A 39 25.68 6.97 17.58
N GLU A 40 26.05 6.63 18.82
CA GLU A 40 26.44 5.27 19.23
C GLU A 40 25.18 4.44 19.58
N GLY A 41 25.22 3.13 19.35
CA GLY A 41 24.14 2.19 19.64
C GLY A 41 23.12 2.05 18.51
N GLU A 42 21.83 1.96 18.87
CA GLU A 42 20.75 1.79 17.89
C GLU A 42 20.59 3.00 16.97
N ARG A 43 20.43 2.76 15.67
CA ARG A 43 20.29 3.81 14.65
C ARG A 43 18.93 3.71 13.96
N PRO A 44 18.26 4.86 13.71
CA PRO A 44 18.62 6.22 14.10
C PRO A 44 18.45 6.44 15.61
N CYS A 45 19.38 7.14 16.27
CA CYS A 45 19.32 7.37 17.72
C CYS A 45 18.31 8.45 18.14
N GLY A 46 17.77 9.26 17.20
CA GLY A 46 16.79 10.33 17.45
C GLY A 46 17.33 11.60 18.14
N ILE A 47 18.53 11.56 18.71
CA ILE A 47 19.06 12.65 19.56
C ILE A 47 20.29 13.36 18.99
N CYS A 48 21.05 12.73 18.09
CA CYS A 48 22.26 13.35 17.50
C CYS A 48 21.87 14.51 16.56
N PRO A 49 22.83 15.41 16.24
CA PRO A 49 22.57 16.54 15.35
C PRO A 49 21.99 16.14 13.99
N ALA A 50 22.44 15.03 13.40
CA ALA A 50 21.92 14.52 12.13
C ALA A 50 20.44 14.09 12.25
N CYS A 51 20.07 13.32 13.29
CA CYS A 51 18.71 12.83 13.51
C CYS A 51 17.71 13.96 13.86
N ARG A 52 18.18 15.07 14.43
CA ARG A 52 17.33 16.22 14.79
C ARG A 52 17.00 17.13 13.63
N LYS A 53 17.69 17.01 12.51
CA LYS A 53 17.44 17.86 11.32
C LYS A 53 16.16 17.43 10.62
N THR A 54 15.28 18.39 10.38
CA THR A 54 14.10 18.19 9.54
C THR A 54 14.48 17.91 8.10
N VAL A 55 15.52 18.59 7.60
CA VAL A 55 16.12 18.39 6.29
C VAL A 55 17.63 18.17 6.48
N HIS A 56 18.13 17.02 6.08
CA HIS A 56 19.55 16.69 6.18
C HIS A 56 20.24 16.94 4.82
N PRO A 57 21.39 17.65 4.76
CA PRO A 57 22.05 18.00 3.50
C PRO A 57 22.51 16.78 2.69
N ASP A 58 22.75 15.65 3.35
CA ASP A 58 23.21 14.43 2.71
C ASP A 58 22.07 13.42 2.45
N ILE A 59 20.81 13.83 2.65
CA ILE A 59 19.63 13.05 2.24
C ILE A 59 18.89 13.84 1.17
N THR A 60 18.81 13.27 -0.03
CA THR A 60 18.03 13.83 -1.14
C THR A 60 16.87 12.90 -1.45
N GLN A 61 15.66 13.44 -1.56
CA GLN A 61 14.48 12.68 -1.97
C GLN A 61 13.99 13.19 -3.34
N LEU A 62 13.74 12.25 -4.25
CA LEU A 62 13.12 12.48 -5.55
C LEU A 62 11.83 11.67 -5.64
N GLY A 63 10.75 12.26 -6.14
CA GLY A 63 9.43 11.65 -6.28
C GLY A 63 8.65 11.60 -4.97
N GLY A 64 7.51 10.90 -5.01
CA GLY A 64 6.61 10.77 -3.87
C GLY A 64 5.53 11.84 -3.76
N ASP A 65 5.46 12.75 -4.72
CA ASP A 65 4.46 13.81 -4.87
C ASP A 65 3.31 13.44 -5.83
N GLY A 66 3.31 12.20 -6.34
CA GLY A 66 2.34 11.70 -7.31
C GLY A 66 2.73 11.96 -8.77
N GLY A 67 3.79 12.72 -9.01
CA GLY A 67 4.32 12.97 -10.36
C GLY A 67 5.20 11.83 -10.89
N SER A 68 5.43 11.82 -12.21
CA SER A 68 6.37 10.92 -12.85
C SER A 68 7.80 11.41 -12.66
N ILE A 69 8.72 10.48 -12.35
CA ILE A 69 10.15 10.78 -12.24
C ILE A 69 10.74 10.77 -13.65
N SER A 70 11.20 11.95 -14.11
CA SER A 70 11.78 12.11 -15.42
C SER A 70 13.21 11.58 -15.53
N VAL A 71 13.67 11.35 -16.76
CA VAL A 71 15.05 10.93 -17.01
C VAL A 71 16.07 12.00 -16.61
N ASP A 72 15.72 13.29 -16.76
CA ASP A 72 16.61 14.38 -16.39
C ASP A 72 16.75 14.51 -14.88
N ALA A 73 15.66 14.35 -14.11
CA ALA A 73 15.71 14.28 -12.66
C ALA A 73 16.61 13.12 -12.15
N VAL A 74 16.59 11.96 -12.82
CA VAL A 74 17.51 10.84 -12.49
C VAL A 74 18.95 11.17 -12.87
N ARG A 75 19.19 11.90 -13.97
CA ARG A 75 20.53 12.36 -14.33
C ARG A 75 21.10 13.36 -13.31
N ASP A 76 20.26 14.25 -12.79
CA ASP A 76 20.66 15.18 -11.73
C ASP A 76 21.03 14.43 -10.44
N VAL A 77 20.23 13.45 -10.03
CA VAL A 77 20.56 12.54 -8.91
C VAL A 77 21.92 11.88 -9.15
N ARG A 78 22.16 11.39 -10.38
CA ARG A 78 23.43 10.76 -10.73
C ARG A 78 24.62 11.72 -10.62
N GLN A 79 24.47 13.00 -10.95
CA GLN A 79 25.54 13.99 -10.77
C GLN A 79 25.78 14.28 -9.28
N GLN A 80 24.70 14.46 -8.53
CA GLN A 80 24.77 14.78 -7.09
C GLN A 80 25.41 13.66 -6.26
N VAL A 81 25.24 12.40 -6.64
CA VAL A 81 25.75 11.28 -5.86
C VAL A 81 27.29 11.16 -5.87
N PHE A 82 27.96 11.71 -6.90
CA PHE A 82 29.41 11.75 -6.96
C PHE A 82 30.02 12.86 -6.08
N VAL A 83 29.20 13.81 -5.61
CA VAL A 83 29.64 14.81 -4.65
C VAL A 83 29.78 14.18 -3.28
N LEU A 84 30.91 14.38 -2.61
CA LEU A 84 31.13 13.87 -1.26
C LEU A 84 30.05 14.36 -0.29
N PRO A 85 29.66 13.56 0.70
CA PRO A 85 28.74 13.98 1.76
C PRO A 85 29.30 15.23 2.49
N ASN A 86 28.40 16.07 3.01
CA ASN A 86 28.79 17.29 3.73
C ASN A 86 29.12 16.99 5.21
N GLU A 87 28.32 16.18 5.87
CA GLU A 87 28.40 15.96 7.32
C GLU A 87 28.36 14.48 7.70
N ALA A 88 27.68 13.67 6.89
CA ALA A 88 27.49 12.24 7.18
C ALA A 88 28.55 11.39 6.49
N PRO A 89 28.75 10.12 6.93
CA PRO A 89 29.66 9.19 6.26
C PRO A 89 29.14 8.76 4.87
N VAL A 90 27.84 8.91 4.60
CA VAL A 90 27.20 8.49 3.36
C VAL A 90 26.24 9.55 2.85
N ARG A 91 26.07 9.59 1.51
CA ARG A 91 25.02 10.35 0.84
C ARG A 91 23.86 9.42 0.48
N VAL A 92 22.66 9.74 0.94
CA VAL A 92 21.47 8.92 0.74
C VAL A 92 20.57 9.54 -0.30
N MET A 93 20.21 8.76 -1.31
CA MET A 93 19.28 9.13 -2.37
C MET A 93 18.01 8.30 -2.23
N ILE A 94 16.89 8.93 -1.84
CA ILE A 94 15.58 8.29 -1.77
C ILE A 94 14.86 8.53 -3.10
N LEU A 95 14.52 7.46 -3.81
CA LEU A 95 13.69 7.47 -5.02
C LEU A 95 12.30 6.96 -4.63
N ALA A 96 11.42 7.89 -4.26
CA ALA A 96 10.08 7.54 -3.79
C ALA A 96 9.15 7.27 -4.98
N ASP A 97 8.36 6.18 -4.88
CA ASP A 97 7.49 5.68 -5.95
C ASP A 97 8.22 5.47 -7.28
N ALA A 98 9.33 4.76 -7.21
CA ALA A 98 10.23 4.51 -8.33
C ALA A 98 9.54 3.84 -9.54
N GLN A 99 8.39 3.19 -9.35
CA GLN A 99 7.56 2.67 -10.45
C GLN A 99 7.01 3.77 -11.37
N THR A 100 7.01 5.04 -10.95
CA THR A 100 6.60 6.19 -11.80
C THR A 100 7.69 6.63 -12.76
N MET A 101 8.91 6.09 -12.63
CA MET A 101 9.99 6.32 -13.59
C MET A 101 9.65 5.74 -14.96
N THR A 102 9.93 6.51 -16.01
CA THR A 102 9.92 5.96 -17.38
C THR A 102 10.99 4.88 -17.52
N VAL A 103 10.85 3.99 -18.51
CA VAL A 103 11.87 2.95 -18.80
C VAL A 103 13.25 3.59 -19.06
N GLN A 104 13.29 4.76 -19.71
CA GLN A 104 14.52 5.49 -19.95
C GLN A 104 15.15 6.03 -18.65
N ALA A 105 14.33 6.52 -17.71
CA ALA A 105 14.79 6.95 -16.39
C ALA A 105 15.33 5.77 -15.58
N GLN A 106 14.65 4.64 -15.60
CA GLN A 106 15.12 3.40 -14.94
C GLN A 106 16.46 2.93 -15.53
N ASN A 107 16.62 2.95 -16.86
CA ASN A 107 17.90 2.61 -17.51
C ASN A 107 19.02 3.59 -17.16
N ALA A 108 18.72 4.89 -17.01
CA ALA A 108 19.72 5.90 -16.59
C ALA A 108 20.24 5.64 -15.16
N LEU A 109 19.40 5.04 -14.29
CA LEU A 109 19.76 4.70 -12.91
C LEU A 109 20.68 3.47 -12.85
N LEU A 110 20.59 2.52 -13.80
CA LEU A 110 21.34 1.26 -13.77
C LEU A 110 22.85 1.46 -13.59
N LYS A 111 23.44 2.38 -14.37
CA LYS A 111 24.90 2.61 -14.35
C LYS A 111 25.43 2.95 -12.96
N ILE A 112 24.65 3.69 -12.16
CA ILE A 112 25.09 4.09 -10.82
C ILE A 112 24.77 3.05 -9.77
N LEU A 113 23.77 2.18 -10.00
CA LEU A 113 23.51 1.03 -9.15
C LEU A 113 24.53 -0.10 -9.37
N GLU A 114 25.15 -0.17 -10.57
CA GLU A 114 26.20 -1.15 -10.89
C GLU A 114 27.54 -0.76 -10.24
N GLU A 115 27.91 0.50 -10.35
CA GLU A 115 29.17 1.03 -9.83
C GLU A 115 28.92 2.26 -8.96
N PRO A 116 28.32 2.07 -7.77
CA PRO A 116 28.04 3.18 -6.87
C PRO A 116 29.34 3.71 -6.24
N PRO A 117 29.46 5.04 -6.04
CA PRO A 117 30.49 5.58 -5.17
C PRO A 117 30.42 4.96 -3.77
N ALA A 118 31.56 4.74 -3.13
CA ALA A 118 31.63 4.07 -1.81
C ALA A 118 30.80 4.76 -0.72
N HIS A 119 30.55 6.05 -0.87
CA HIS A 119 29.74 6.87 0.04
C HIS A 119 28.27 6.99 -0.38
N ALA A 120 27.81 6.27 -1.42
CA ALA A 120 26.43 6.39 -1.91
C ALA A 120 25.55 5.28 -1.36
N CYS A 121 24.32 5.66 -0.96
CA CYS A 121 23.27 4.74 -0.56
C CYS A 121 21.96 5.11 -1.30
N PHE A 122 21.34 4.13 -1.96
CA PHE A 122 20.09 4.30 -2.68
C PHE A 122 18.96 3.58 -1.97
N ILE A 123 17.86 4.28 -1.73
CA ILE A 123 16.65 3.70 -1.15
C ILE A 123 15.50 3.98 -2.13
N LEU A 124 15.05 2.94 -2.80
CA LEU A 124 13.93 3.01 -3.73
C LEU A 124 12.67 2.53 -3.02
N THR A 125 11.53 3.13 -3.30
CA THR A 125 10.23 2.59 -2.87
C THR A 125 9.36 2.32 -4.10
N CYS A 126 8.56 1.24 -4.06
CA CYS A 126 7.57 0.94 -5.11
C CYS A 126 6.34 0.25 -4.52
N GLU A 127 5.22 0.31 -5.24
CA GLU A 127 4.02 -0.44 -4.84
C GLU A 127 4.16 -1.93 -5.16
N ASN A 128 4.70 -2.23 -6.34
CA ASN A 128 4.93 -3.58 -6.81
C ASN A 128 6.25 -3.61 -7.60
N ARG A 129 7.18 -4.44 -7.16
CA ARG A 129 8.49 -4.59 -7.81
C ARG A 129 8.41 -5.09 -9.26
N THR A 130 7.30 -5.72 -9.68
CA THR A 130 7.14 -6.15 -11.07
C THR A 130 7.02 -4.99 -12.06
N GLN A 131 6.74 -3.79 -11.58
CA GLN A 131 6.72 -2.54 -12.36
C GLN A 131 8.13 -1.95 -12.58
N MET A 132 9.13 -2.50 -11.87
CA MET A 132 10.53 -2.12 -12.00
C MET A 132 11.26 -3.09 -12.93
N LEU A 133 12.23 -2.57 -13.69
CA LEU A 133 13.09 -3.41 -14.52
C LEU A 133 13.78 -4.48 -13.68
N GLU A 134 13.88 -5.69 -14.22
CA GLU A 134 14.55 -6.80 -13.54
C GLU A 134 16.01 -6.49 -13.21
N THR A 135 16.66 -5.74 -14.10
CA THR A 135 18.03 -5.26 -13.90
C THR A 135 18.22 -4.34 -12.71
N ILE A 136 17.22 -3.56 -12.30
CA ILE A 136 17.22 -2.78 -11.06
C ILE A 136 16.99 -3.72 -9.87
N ARG A 137 15.97 -4.58 -9.97
CA ARG A 137 15.62 -5.51 -8.87
C ARG A 137 16.77 -6.41 -8.47
N SER A 138 17.55 -6.90 -9.43
CA SER A 138 18.70 -7.78 -9.18
C SER A 138 19.88 -7.09 -8.47
N ARG A 139 19.92 -5.75 -8.46
CA ARG A 139 20.98 -4.94 -7.83
C ARG A 139 20.58 -4.34 -6.49
N CYS A 140 19.32 -4.54 -6.09
CA CYS A 140 18.79 -4.02 -4.83
C CYS A 140 18.50 -5.17 -3.85
N VAL A 141 18.74 -4.92 -2.58
CA VAL A 141 18.14 -5.75 -1.52
C VAL A 141 16.67 -5.40 -1.41
N VAL A 142 15.79 -6.38 -1.63
CA VAL A 142 14.35 -6.16 -1.63
C VAL A 142 13.78 -6.38 -0.23
N LEU A 143 13.10 -5.37 0.29
CA LEU A 143 12.32 -5.41 1.53
C LEU A 143 10.84 -5.33 1.18
N THR A 144 10.05 -6.34 1.54
CA THR A 144 8.61 -6.36 1.31
C THR A 144 7.87 -6.00 2.58
N MET A 145 7.07 -4.92 2.53
CA MET A 145 6.21 -4.50 3.62
C MET A 145 5.06 -5.50 3.77
N GLN A 146 4.85 -5.96 4.99
CA GLN A 146 3.74 -6.87 5.32
C GLN A 146 2.58 -6.10 5.98
N PRO A 147 1.35 -6.60 5.90
CA PRO A 147 0.26 -6.16 6.75
C PRO A 147 0.64 -6.26 8.22
N VAL A 148 0.18 -5.31 9.02
CA VAL A 148 0.43 -5.26 10.46
C VAL A 148 -0.77 -5.87 11.18
N ASP A 149 -0.54 -6.73 12.16
CA ASP A 149 -1.60 -7.28 13.00
C ASP A 149 -2.05 -6.26 14.06
N TRP A 150 -3.16 -6.61 14.76
CA TRP A 150 -3.74 -5.73 15.76
C TRP A 150 -2.79 -5.43 16.93
N ALA A 151 -2.02 -6.41 17.38
CA ALA A 151 -1.15 -6.25 18.54
C ALA A 151 -0.09 -5.17 18.30
N ASP A 152 0.49 -5.15 17.11
CA ASP A 152 1.52 -4.18 16.70
C ASP A 152 0.90 -2.85 16.25
N ALA A 153 -0.31 -2.88 15.67
CA ALA A 153 -1.00 -1.69 15.13
C ALA A 153 -1.62 -0.82 16.23
N ALA A 154 -2.23 -1.43 17.26
CA ALA A 154 -3.05 -0.74 18.25
C ALA A 154 -2.36 0.42 18.97
N PRO A 155 -1.09 0.31 19.42
CA PRO A 155 -0.42 1.43 20.10
C PRO A 155 -0.34 2.68 19.22
N LEU A 156 0.04 2.51 17.94
CA LEU A 156 0.16 3.62 17.00
C LEU A 156 -1.21 4.19 16.60
N LEU A 157 -2.20 3.33 16.40
CA LEU A 157 -3.55 3.77 16.04
C LEU A 157 -4.21 4.57 17.16
N ARG A 158 -4.06 4.16 18.43
CA ARG A 158 -4.53 4.92 19.59
C ARG A 158 -3.86 6.29 19.71
N GLU A 159 -2.57 6.36 19.43
CA GLU A 159 -1.83 7.64 19.43
C GLU A 159 -2.33 8.57 18.32
N ARG A 160 -2.55 8.04 17.12
CA ARG A 160 -2.92 8.84 15.94
C ARG A 160 -4.40 9.18 15.86
N LEU A 161 -5.25 8.35 16.43
CA LEU A 161 -6.72 8.45 16.38
C LEU A 161 -7.33 8.30 17.79
N PRO A 162 -6.97 9.16 18.75
CA PRO A 162 -7.32 9.00 20.16
C PRO A 162 -8.83 9.10 20.45
N SER A 163 -9.61 9.65 19.53
CA SER A 163 -11.07 9.78 19.65
C SER A 163 -11.85 8.54 19.22
N ARG A 164 -11.19 7.50 18.73
CA ARG A 164 -11.81 6.28 18.21
C ARG A 164 -11.68 5.14 19.19
N SER A 165 -12.72 4.27 19.24
CA SER A 165 -12.67 3.06 20.06
C SER A 165 -11.76 1.99 19.45
N ASP A 166 -11.23 1.12 20.30
CA ASP A 166 -10.43 -0.03 19.86
C ASP A 166 -11.17 -0.92 18.88
N GLU A 167 -12.48 -1.11 19.07
CA GLU A 167 -13.31 -1.92 18.17
C GLU A 167 -13.44 -1.28 16.79
N GLU A 168 -13.59 0.04 16.71
CA GLU A 168 -13.65 0.79 15.44
C GLU A 168 -12.30 0.71 14.71
N LEU A 169 -11.20 0.93 15.45
CA LEU A 169 -9.85 0.85 14.90
C LEU A 169 -9.49 -0.56 14.41
N HIS A 170 -9.89 -1.58 15.15
CA HIS A 170 -9.66 -2.97 14.75
C HIS A 170 -10.42 -3.32 13.47
N ARG A 171 -11.70 -2.94 13.37
CA ARG A 171 -12.51 -3.11 12.14
C ARG A 171 -11.91 -2.34 10.96
N ALA A 172 -11.42 -1.13 11.19
CA ALA A 172 -10.75 -0.37 10.14
C ALA A 172 -9.46 -1.04 9.68
N LEU A 173 -8.67 -1.60 10.60
CA LEU A 173 -7.45 -2.34 10.27
C LEU A 173 -7.77 -3.56 9.39
N GLU A 174 -8.79 -4.33 9.73
CA GLU A 174 -9.25 -5.46 8.92
C GLU A 174 -9.74 -5.01 7.53
N LEU A 175 -10.57 -3.95 7.47
CA LEU A 175 -11.09 -3.41 6.22
C LEU A 175 -9.99 -2.92 5.29
N PHE A 176 -8.96 -2.28 5.83
CA PHE A 176 -7.81 -1.80 5.06
C PHE A 176 -6.66 -2.80 4.98
N GLY A 177 -6.92 -4.08 5.29
CA GLY A 177 -5.98 -5.18 5.06
C GLY A 177 -4.67 -5.07 5.84
N GLY A 178 -4.67 -4.46 7.04
CA GLY A 178 -3.48 -4.31 7.89
C GLY A 178 -2.56 -3.15 7.50
N PHE A 179 -2.99 -2.24 6.60
CA PHE A 179 -2.16 -1.11 6.18
C PHE A 179 -2.48 0.17 6.98
N LEU A 180 -1.65 0.45 7.98
CA LEU A 180 -1.84 1.55 8.95
C LEU A 180 -2.07 2.92 8.32
N GLY A 181 -1.36 3.24 7.25
CA GLY A 181 -1.53 4.53 6.56
C GLY A 181 -2.92 4.68 5.92
N GLN A 182 -3.51 3.58 5.41
CA GLN A 182 -4.88 3.57 4.89
C GLN A 182 -5.90 3.71 6.03
N VAL A 183 -5.66 3.04 7.16
CA VAL A 183 -6.54 3.19 8.36
C VAL A 183 -6.56 4.63 8.82
N ILE A 184 -5.39 5.24 9.01
CA ILE A 184 -5.28 6.62 9.51
C ILE A 184 -5.95 7.62 8.56
N ALA A 185 -5.72 7.48 7.25
CA ALA A 185 -6.37 8.32 6.24
C ALA A 185 -7.88 8.08 6.20
N GLY A 186 -8.32 6.83 6.00
CA GLY A 186 -9.71 6.49 5.79
C GLY A 186 -10.62 6.73 7.00
N VAL A 187 -10.10 6.59 8.22
CA VAL A 187 -10.84 6.97 9.43
C VAL A 187 -10.88 8.49 9.58
N GLY A 188 -9.81 9.20 9.19
CA GLY A 188 -9.70 10.65 9.31
C GLY A 188 -10.61 11.41 8.33
N ASP A 189 -10.73 10.95 7.09
CA ASP A 189 -11.52 11.60 6.02
C ASP A 189 -12.95 11.07 5.86
N GLY A 190 -13.34 10.08 6.68
CA GLY A 190 -14.68 9.47 6.64
C GLY A 190 -14.87 8.38 5.59
N THR A 191 -13.86 8.05 4.78
CA THR A 191 -13.93 6.97 3.77
C THR A 191 -14.26 5.63 4.40
N PHE A 192 -13.73 5.37 5.61
CA PHE A 192 -14.06 4.16 6.38
C PHE A 192 -15.55 4.03 6.67
N ALA A 193 -16.19 5.09 7.20
CA ALA A 193 -17.61 5.08 7.53
C ALA A 193 -18.47 4.85 6.27
N ARG A 194 -18.13 5.51 5.16
CA ARG A 194 -18.80 5.34 3.87
C ARG A 194 -18.63 3.93 3.31
N ALA A 195 -17.45 3.34 3.44
CA ALA A 195 -17.21 1.96 3.01
C ALA A 195 -18.03 0.95 3.80
N LEU A 196 -18.13 1.14 5.15
CA LEU A 196 -18.99 0.32 6.01
C LEU A 196 -20.46 0.40 5.61
N GLU A 197 -20.95 1.60 5.26
CA GLU A 197 -22.34 1.81 4.82
C GLU A 197 -22.61 1.17 3.46
N LEU A 198 -21.71 1.33 2.49
CA LEU A 198 -21.90 0.87 1.13
C LEU A 198 -21.68 -0.64 0.95
N THR A 199 -20.78 -1.26 1.69
CA THR A 199 -20.46 -2.69 1.55
C THR A 199 -21.70 -3.60 1.63
N PRO A 200 -22.59 -3.52 2.65
CA PRO A 200 -23.79 -4.35 2.67
C PRO A 200 -24.76 -4.03 1.54
N GLN A 201 -24.83 -2.77 1.08
CA GLN A 201 -25.66 -2.39 -0.07
C GLN A 201 -25.15 -3.05 -1.36
N PHE A 202 -23.83 -3.06 -1.59
CA PHE A 202 -23.23 -3.79 -2.71
C PHE A 202 -23.50 -5.29 -2.64
N ALA A 203 -23.33 -5.90 -1.46
CA ALA A 203 -23.60 -7.31 -1.25
C ALA A 203 -25.07 -7.67 -1.59
N GLN A 204 -26.03 -6.85 -1.17
CA GLN A 204 -27.44 -7.01 -1.51
C GLN A 204 -27.72 -6.81 -3.01
N ALA A 205 -27.07 -5.84 -3.64
CA ALA A 205 -27.22 -5.57 -5.07
C ALA A 205 -26.75 -6.75 -5.95
N LEU A 206 -25.78 -7.56 -5.49
CA LEU A 206 -25.34 -8.76 -6.22
C LEU A 206 -26.42 -9.85 -6.35
N ILE A 207 -27.38 -9.88 -5.44
CA ILE A 207 -28.50 -10.82 -5.44
C ILE A 207 -29.83 -10.18 -5.78
N ALA A 208 -29.83 -8.88 -6.10
CA ALA A 208 -31.01 -8.17 -6.57
C ALA A 208 -31.35 -8.57 -8.01
N PRO A 209 -32.64 -8.64 -8.38
CA PRO A 209 -33.06 -9.02 -9.73
C PRO A 209 -32.78 -7.94 -10.79
N ASP A 210 -32.59 -6.68 -10.35
CA ASP A 210 -32.35 -5.57 -11.26
C ASP A 210 -30.86 -5.20 -11.33
N GLU A 211 -30.42 -4.75 -12.51
CA GLU A 211 -29.03 -4.31 -12.74
C GLU A 211 -28.82 -2.85 -12.31
N LEU A 212 -29.88 -2.07 -12.26
CA LEU A 212 -29.82 -0.62 -12.03
C LEU A 212 -29.29 -0.32 -10.61
N THR A 213 -29.65 -1.15 -9.63
CA THR A 213 -29.21 -1.00 -8.24
C THR A 213 -27.68 -1.07 -8.13
N LEU A 214 -27.05 -2.06 -8.76
CA LEU A 214 -25.57 -2.20 -8.73
C LEU A 214 -24.89 -1.05 -9.47
N LEU A 215 -25.41 -0.64 -10.63
CA LEU A 215 -24.88 0.50 -11.40
C LEU A 215 -24.99 1.81 -10.63
N THR A 216 -26.13 2.05 -9.97
CA THR A 216 -26.35 3.25 -9.16
C THR A 216 -25.34 3.31 -7.97
N LEU A 217 -25.13 2.19 -7.30
CA LEU A 217 -24.14 2.12 -6.22
C LEU A 217 -22.71 2.34 -6.74
N THR A 218 -22.39 1.78 -7.91
CA THR A 218 -21.09 1.97 -8.55
C THR A 218 -20.84 3.44 -8.90
N GLY A 219 -21.88 4.18 -9.33
CA GLY A 219 -21.79 5.62 -9.58
C GLY A 219 -21.37 6.44 -8.34
N LYS A 220 -21.70 5.99 -7.13
CA LYS A 220 -21.26 6.64 -5.88
C LYS A 220 -19.74 6.56 -5.64
N LEU A 221 -19.05 5.67 -6.35
CA LEU A 221 -17.60 5.43 -6.23
C LEU A 221 -16.77 6.21 -7.26
N GLU A 222 -17.41 6.90 -8.22
CA GLU A 222 -16.78 7.42 -9.45
C GLU A 222 -15.58 8.35 -9.18
N LYS A 223 -15.65 9.16 -8.12
CA LYS A 223 -14.62 10.17 -7.78
C LYS A 223 -13.70 9.74 -6.63
N ASP A 224 -13.88 8.54 -6.09
CA ASP A 224 -13.22 8.14 -4.85
C ASP A 224 -12.61 6.74 -4.99
N LYS A 225 -11.35 6.72 -5.39
CA LYS A 225 -10.59 5.49 -5.60
C LYS A 225 -10.38 4.71 -4.29
N GLU A 226 -10.17 5.42 -3.19
CA GLU A 226 -9.91 4.83 -1.87
C GLU A 226 -11.19 4.20 -1.32
N LEU A 227 -12.33 4.88 -1.48
CA LEU A 227 -13.64 4.31 -1.17
C LEU A 227 -13.92 3.03 -1.98
N THR A 228 -13.56 3.03 -3.27
CA THR A 228 -13.71 1.85 -4.13
C THR A 228 -12.93 0.67 -3.57
N VAL A 229 -11.67 0.88 -3.17
CA VAL A 229 -10.84 -0.15 -2.52
C VAL A 229 -11.46 -0.60 -1.20
N GLY A 230 -11.94 0.33 -0.38
CA GLY A 230 -12.60 0.02 0.89
C GLY A 230 -13.84 -0.87 0.71
N VAL A 231 -14.72 -0.51 -0.25
CA VAL A 231 -15.92 -1.30 -0.57
C VAL A 231 -15.58 -2.69 -1.12
N LEU A 232 -14.62 -2.80 -2.03
CA LEU A 232 -14.18 -4.10 -2.56
C LEU A 232 -13.56 -4.98 -1.49
N THR A 233 -12.77 -4.40 -0.58
CA THR A 233 -12.17 -5.14 0.55
C THR A 233 -13.25 -5.60 1.52
N GLY A 234 -14.19 -4.74 1.86
CA GLY A 234 -15.36 -5.11 2.67
C GLY A 234 -16.20 -6.22 2.03
N LEU A 235 -16.45 -6.11 0.71
CA LEU A 235 -17.18 -7.13 -0.04
C LEU A 235 -16.45 -8.48 -0.03
N ARG A 236 -15.13 -8.49 -0.16
CA ARG A 236 -14.29 -9.70 -0.04
C ARG A 236 -14.49 -10.39 1.32
N LEU A 237 -14.53 -9.62 2.41
CA LEU A 237 -14.77 -10.14 3.75
C LEU A 237 -16.19 -10.74 3.88
N VAL A 238 -17.20 -10.04 3.35
CA VAL A 238 -18.60 -10.53 3.34
C VAL A 238 -18.74 -11.81 2.52
N LEU A 239 -18.10 -11.90 1.36
CA LEU A 239 -18.12 -13.10 0.52
C LEU A 239 -17.41 -14.29 1.18
N ARG A 240 -16.31 -14.04 1.89
CA ARG A 240 -15.62 -15.08 2.68
C ARG A 240 -16.53 -15.61 3.79
N ASP A 241 -17.20 -14.73 4.52
CA ASP A 241 -18.13 -15.13 5.56
C ASP A 241 -19.35 -15.87 4.99
N ALA A 242 -19.85 -15.45 3.82
CA ALA A 242 -20.93 -16.16 3.12
C ALA A 242 -20.52 -17.60 2.73
N LEU A 243 -19.26 -17.79 2.29
CA LEU A 243 -18.71 -19.13 2.05
C LEU A 243 -18.63 -19.95 3.35
N ALA A 244 -18.13 -19.36 4.43
CA ALA A 244 -18.05 -20.02 5.75
C ALA A 244 -19.44 -20.44 6.23
N VAL A 245 -20.45 -19.59 6.11
CA VAL A 245 -21.85 -19.90 6.43
C VAL A 245 -22.39 -21.03 5.55
N SER A 246 -22.08 -21.05 4.25
CA SER A 246 -22.55 -22.10 3.34
C SER A 246 -22.04 -23.50 3.68
N VAL A 247 -20.94 -23.60 4.45
CA VAL A 247 -20.39 -24.88 4.98
C VAL A 247 -20.65 -25.08 6.47
N GLY A 248 -21.58 -24.31 7.05
CA GLY A 248 -22.03 -24.48 8.44
C GLY A 248 -21.18 -23.80 9.51
N GLN A 249 -20.24 -22.93 9.15
CA GLN A 249 -19.47 -22.14 10.12
C GLN A 249 -20.25 -20.91 10.57
N THR A 250 -20.13 -20.53 11.86
CA THR A 250 -20.82 -19.38 12.46
C THR A 250 -19.92 -18.18 12.72
N ALA A 251 -18.61 -18.37 12.78
CA ALA A 251 -17.66 -17.29 13.01
C ALA A 251 -17.58 -16.38 11.78
N MET A 252 -17.89 -15.10 11.96
CA MET A 252 -17.85 -14.08 10.93
C MET A 252 -16.87 -12.98 11.33
N ILE A 253 -16.14 -12.46 10.35
CA ILE A 253 -15.20 -11.35 10.54
C ILE A 253 -15.64 -10.08 9.82
N SER A 254 -16.59 -10.19 8.86
CA SER A 254 -17.08 -9.00 8.15
C SER A 254 -17.98 -8.15 9.06
N THR A 255 -18.06 -6.88 8.73
CA THR A 255 -18.93 -5.91 9.42
C THR A 255 -20.40 -6.02 9.01
N ALA A 256 -20.74 -6.93 8.09
CA ALA A 256 -22.09 -7.10 7.55
C ALA A 256 -22.55 -8.58 7.58
N PRO A 257 -22.73 -9.18 8.77
CA PRO A 257 -23.08 -10.59 8.90
C PRO A 257 -24.42 -10.96 8.29
N GLU A 258 -25.39 -10.04 8.29
CA GLU A 258 -26.70 -10.26 7.65
C GLU A 258 -26.58 -10.36 6.12
N ALA A 259 -25.75 -9.51 5.51
CA ALA A 259 -25.48 -9.57 4.08
C ALA A 259 -24.76 -10.86 3.70
N ALA A 260 -23.84 -11.36 4.53
CA ALA A 260 -23.17 -12.64 4.31
C ALA A 260 -24.16 -13.81 4.35
N ARG A 261 -25.10 -13.85 5.32
CA ARG A 261 -26.15 -14.86 5.39
C ARG A 261 -27.08 -14.79 4.19
N ALA A 262 -27.46 -13.59 3.75
CA ALA A 262 -28.33 -13.39 2.57
C ALA A 262 -27.67 -13.92 1.28
N LEU A 263 -26.38 -13.66 1.09
CA LEU A 263 -25.60 -14.19 -0.03
C LEU A 263 -25.51 -15.73 0.04
N ALA A 264 -25.20 -16.31 1.23
CA ALA A 264 -25.11 -17.74 1.42
C ALA A 264 -26.45 -18.47 1.15
N GLY A 265 -27.57 -17.82 1.45
CA GLY A 265 -28.91 -18.37 1.20
C GLY A 265 -29.37 -18.31 -0.26
N ARG A 266 -28.75 -17.45 -1.08
CA ARG A 266 -29.17 -17.23 -2.48
C ARG A 266 -28.16 -17.71 -3.53
N LEU A 267 -26.88 -17.78 -3.19
CA LEU A 267 -25.82 -18.15 -4.11
C LEU A 267 -25.24 -19.52 -3.75
N THR A 268 -24.88 -20.27 -4.78
CA THR A 268 -24.14 -21.52 -4.59
C THR A 268 -22.70 -21.25 -4.18
N GLY A 269 -22.05 -22.20 -3.48
CA GLY A 269 -20.63 -22.09 -3.12
C GLY A 269 -19.71 -21.80 -4.32
N ALA A 270 -20.04 -22.36 -5.50
CA ALA A 270 -19.28 -22.09 -6.74
C ALA A 270 -19.39 -20.62 -7.16
N ARG A 271 -20.57 -20.01 -7.08
CA ARG A 271 -20.77 -18.58 -7.39
C ARG A 271 -20.11 -17.67 -6.36
N LEU A 272 -20.18 -18.01 -5.07
CA LEU A 272 -19.47 -17.28 -4.01
C LEU A 272 -17.96 -17.29 -4.23
N MET A 273 -17.39 -18.45 -4.62
CA MET A 273 -15.98 -18.56 -4.98
C MET A 273 -15.62 -17.78 -6.24
N ALA A 274 -16.50 -17.74 -7.23
CA ALA A 274 -16.28 -16.92 -8.44
C ALA A 274 -16.29 -15.42 -8.10
N LEU A 275 -17.23 -14.96 -7.29
CA LEU A 275 -17.30 -13.58 -6.80
C LEU A 275 -16.06 -13.21 -5.98
N LEU A 276 -15.59 -14.09 -5.10
CA LEU A 276 -14.41 -13.85 -4.29
C LEU A 276 -13.17 -13.67 -5.18
N ARG A 277 -12.94 -14.58 -6.13
CA ARG A 277 -11.83 -14.46 -7.09
C ARG A 277 -11.92 -13.17 -7.91
N GLN A 278 -13.13 -12.85 -8.42
CA GLN A 278 -13.33 -11.65 -9.20
C GLN A 278 -13.08 -10.38 -8.39
N THR A 279 -13.46 -10.36 -7.11
CA THR A 279 -13.20 -9.23 -6.21
C THR A 279 -11.70 -9.07 -5.95
N GLU A 280 -10.95 -10.17 -5.78
CA GLU A 280 -9.49 -10.13 -5.65
C GLU A 280 -8.78 -9.64 -6.91
N GLU A 281 -9.22 -10.09 -8.10
CA GLU A 281 -8.71 -9.59 -9.38
C GLU A 281 -8.97 -8.09 -9.56
N LEU A 282 -10.14 -7.61 -9.16
CA LEU A 282 -10.49 -6.18 -9.18
C LEU A 282 -9.62 -5.38 -8.22
N LEU A 283 -9.37 -5.86 -7.01
CA LEU A 283 -8.46 -5.22 -6.05
C LEU A 283 -7.04 -5.11 -6.61
N GLN A 284 -6.53 -6.16 -7.24
CA GLN A 284 -5.22 -6.15 -7.91
C GLN A 284 -5.19 -5.21 -9.12
N ALA A 285 -6.28 -5.17 -9.92
CA ALA A 285 -6.39 -4.29 -11.08
C ALA A 285 -6.42 -2.81 -10.68
N GLN A 286 -7.03 -2.49 -9.54
CA GLN A 286 -7.10 -1.12 -9.02
C GLN A 286 -5.73 -0.55 -8.64
N GLN A 287 -4.75 -1.39 -8.33
CA GLN A 287 -3.37 -0.97 -8.09
C GLN A 287 -2.63 -0.53 -9.38
N ARG A 288 -3.19 -0.86 -10.56
CA ARG A 288 -2.68 -0.40 -11.86
C ARG A 288 -3.37 0.91 -12.21
N ASN A 289 -2.65 1.91 -12.73
CA ASN A 289 -3.18 3.22 -13.11
C ASN A 289 -4.20 3.09 -14.28
N MET A 290 -5.42 2.65 -13.96
CA MET A 290 -6.52 2.53 -14.90
C MET A 290 -7.47 3.72 -14.75
N ASN A 291 -8.10 4.16 -15.85
CA ASN A 291 -9.18 5.15 -15.80
C ASN A 291 -10.30 4.64 -14.88
N ASN A 292 -10.68 5.44 -13.87
CA ASN A 292 -11.62 5.02 -12.83
C ASN A 292 -13.00 4.70 -13.39
N THR A 293 -13.53 5.50 -14.31
CA THR A 293 -14.85 5.25 -14.93
C THR A 293 -14.89 3.91 -15.68
N LEU A 294 -13.81 3.60 -16.44
CA LEU A 294 -13.70 2.32 -17.14
C LEU A 294 -13.57 1.15 -16.16
N PHE A 295 -12.79 1.36 -15.06
CA PHE A 295 -12.67 0.36 -14.00
C PHE A 295 -14.03 0.04 -13.36
N LEU A 296 -14.81 1.06 -13.01
CA LEU A 296 -16.11 0.89 -12.36
C LEU A 296 -17.14 0.19 -13.28
N ALA A 297 -17.14 0.52 -14.57
CA ALA A 297 -17.96 -0.20 -15.54
C ALA A 297 -17.58 -1.69 -15.62
N ARG A 298 -16.29 -1.99 -15.69
CA ARG A 298 -15.79 -3.36 -15.64
C ARG A 298 -16.15 -4.06 -14.33
N MET A 299 -16.01 -3.38 -13.19
CA MET A 299 -16.35 -3.91 -11.87
C MET A 299 -17.80 -4.37 -11.81
N SER A 300 -18.74 -3.54 -12.23
CA SER A 300 -20.17 -3.88 -12.26
C SER A 300 -20.43 -5.11 -13.13
N ALA A 301 -19.90 -5.14 -14.36
CA ALA A 301 -20.09 -6.25 -15.29
C ALA A 301 -19.50 -7.56 -14.75
N CYS A 302 -18.27 -7.54 -14.27
CA CYS A 302 -17.59 -8.74 -13.75
C CYS A 302 -18.27 -9.31 -12.50
N LEU A 303 -18.67 -8.45 -11.56
CA LEU A 303 -19.36 -8.89 -10.34
C LEU A 303 -20.73 -9.48 -10.67
N ARG A 304 -21.48 -8.87 -11.59
CA ARG A 304 -22.78 -9.37 -12.03
C ARG A 304 -22.65 -10.73 -12.70
N GLN A 305 -21.73 -10.86 -13.65
CA GLN A 305 -21.45 -12.14 -14.33
C GLN A 305 -21.07 -13.25 -13.33
N ALA A 306 -20.23 -12.94 -12.34
CA ALA A 306 -19.83 -13.91 -11.32
C ALA A 306 -20.98 -14.29 -10.40
N ALA A 307 -21.91 -13.39 -10.11
CA ALA A 307 -23.14 -13.68 -9.37
C ALA A 307 -24.10 -14.58 -10.16
N GLY A 308 -23.96 -14.63 -11.48
CA GLY A 308 -24.79 -15.45 -12.37
C GLY A 308 -26.16 -14.83 -12.67
N ALA A 309 -26.19 -13.52 -12.69
CA ALA A 309 -27.34 -12.70 -13.06
C ALA A 309 -27.08 -12.00 -14.39
#